data_0fb9fc1d87a11780f1f6be2d584b9577
#
_entry.id   0fb9fc1d87a11780f1f6be2d584b9577
#
_cell.length_a   1.000
_cell.length_b   1.000
_cell.length_c   1.000
_cell.angle_alpha   90.00
_cell.angle_beta   90.00
_cell.angle_gamma   90.00
#
_symmetry.space_group_name_H-M   'P 1'
#
loop_
_entity.id
_entity.type
_entity.pdbx_description
1 polymer ?
#
loop_
_entity_poly.entity_id
_entity_poly.type
_entity_poly.pdbx_seq_one_letter_code
_entity_poly.pdbx_strand_id
1 'polypeptide(L)'
;MKKILGQRTVAAIMISMTALSAGSTLVAQEPAQRTAAQSAAKPSETELRAFAKAYTEYQRIRREYEPKLKNTKDAATSKKIQDQANTRVARALAEQHMSADEYRRLFNLINTDEALRKKVLALVAEERRKS
;
A
#
# COMPACT_ATOMS: atom_id res chain seq x y z
N MET A 1 40.14 9.47 -8.83
CA MET A 1 38.92 8.73 -9.21
C MET A 1 38.04 8.55 -7.99
N LYS A 2 37.08 9.41 -7.79
CA LYS A 2 36.11 9.32 -6.69
C LYS A 2 34.75 9.03 -7.30
N LYS A 3 34.27 7.81 -7.11
CA LYS A 3 32.89 7.42 -7.45
C LYS A 3 31.95 8.12 -6.45
N ILE A 4 31.24 9.11 -6.93
CA ILE A 4 30.13 9.70 -6.21
C ILE A 4 28.96 8.74 -6.33
N LEU A 5 28.75 7.97 -5.26
CA LEU A 5 27.60 7.11 -5.12
C LEU A 5 26.39 8.02 -4.94
N GLY A 6 25.61 8.19 -6.00
CA GLY A 6 24.37 8.94 -5.96
C GLY A 6 23.40 8.25 -5.01
N GLN A 7 23.23 8.83 -3.83
CA GLN A 7 22.13 8.51 -2.93
C GLN A 7 20.82 8.90 -3.62
N ARG A 8 20.17 7.93 -4.23
CA ARG A 8 18.78 8.06 -4.63
C ARG A 8 17.95 8.04 -3.35
N THR A 9 17.65 9.22 -2.84
CA THR A 9 16.63 9.41 -1.82
C THR A 9 15.29 8.94 -2.42
N VAL A 10 14.94 7.72 -2.12
CA VAL A 10 13.58 7.21 -2.34
C VAL A 10 12.71 7.97 -1.35
N ALA A 11 12.00 8.98 -1.84
CA ALA A 11 10.97 9.63 -1.06
C ALA A 11 9.91 8.59 -0.74
N ALA A 12 10.00 8.04 0.46
CA ALA A 12 8.97 7.18 1.01
C ALA A 12 7.72 8.03 1.18
N ILE A 13 6.69 7.73 0.42
CA ILE A 13 5.35 8.29 0.66
C ILE A 13 4.88 7.64 1.96
N MET A 14 5.16 8.29 3.07
CA MET A 14 4.63 7.92 4.37
C MET A 14 3.18 8.33 4.42
N ILE A 15 2.29 7.35 4.40
CA ILE A 15 0.88 7.54 4.69
C ILE A 15 0.77 7.76 6.21
N SER A 16 0.83 9.02 6.62
CA SER A 16 0.51 9.42 7.99
C SER A 16 -1.01 9.47 8.12
N MET A 17 -1.62 8.38 8.55
CA MET A 17 -3.00 8.38 9.02
C MET A 17 -3.02 8.89 10.45
N THR A 18 -3.32 10.17 10.63
CA THR A 18 -3.69 10.76 11.93
C THR A 18 -5.12 10.32 12.24
N ALA A 19 -5.28 9.41 13.17
CA ALA A 19 -6.58 9.06 13.71
C ALA A 19 -7.03 10.16 14.66
N LEU A 20 -8.09 10.87 14.29
CA LEU A 20 -8.81 11.77 15.20
C LEU A 20 -9.80 10.93 15.99
N SER A 21 -9.47 10.65 17.24
CA SER A 21 -10.37 10.04 18.21
C SER A 21 -11.13 11.11 18.96
N ALA A 22 -12.44 11.17 18.79
CA ALA A 22 -13.35 11.74 19.79
C ALA A 22 -14.70 11.04 19.74
N GLY A 23 -15.11 10.44 20.85
CA GLY A 23 -16.48 9.97 21.03
C GLY A 23 -16.60 8.67 21.80
N SER A 24 -16.71 8.78 23.13
CA SER A 24 -17.07 7.68 24.04
C SER A 24 -18.44 7.13 23.73
N THR A 25 -18.58 5.82 23.66
CA THR A 25 -19.69 5.05 24.25
C THR A 25 -19.32 3.57 24.35
N LEU A 26 -19.54 3.00 25.53
CA LEU A 26 -19.48 1.58 25.85
C LEU A 26 -20.26 0.76 24.81
N VAL A 27 -19.71 -0.35 24.34
CA VAL A 27 -20.27 -1.71 24.31
C VAL A 27 -19.30 -2.64 23.57
N ALA A 28 -19.02 -3.80 24.21
CA ALA A 28 -18.47 -5.05 23.64
C ALA A 28 -17.03 -5.04 23.10
N GLN A 29 -16.15 -5.52 23.95
CA GLN A 29 -14.91 -6.21 23.59
C GLN A 29 -15.15 -7.25 22.49
N GLU A 30 -14.64 -6.99 21.27
CA GLU A 30 -14.03 -7.99 20.40
C GLU A 30 -13.66 -7.39 19.03
N PRO A 31 -12.48 -6.76 18.91
CA PRO A 31 -11.72 -6.94 17.68
C PRO A 31 -10.23 -7.23 17.87
N ALA A 32 -9.71 -7.18 19.10
CA ALA A 32 -8.27 -7.30 19.32
C ALA A 32 -7.73 -8.74 19.13
N GLN A 33 -8.55 -9.76 19.24
CA GLN A 33 -8.12 -11.16 19.07
C GLN A 33 -8.08 -11.62 17.61
N ARG A 34 -8.85 -11.01 16.71
CA ARG A 34 -8.80 -11.33 15.27
C ARG A 34 -7.53 -10.84 14.61
N THR A 35 -7.02 -9.70 15.00
CA THR A 35 -5.80 -9.11 14.42
C THR A 35 -4.52 -9.90 14.74
N ALA A 36 -4.41 -10.46 15.93
CA ALA A 36 -3.22 -11.23 16.33
C ALA A 36 -3.19 -12.64 15.69
N ALA A 37 -4.33 -13.31 15.59
CA ALA A 37 -4.43 -14.62 14.95
C ALA A 37 -4.25 -14.56 13.43
N GLN A 38 -4.73 -13.50 12.78
CA GLN A 38 -4.53 -13.26 11.34
C GLN A 38 -3.08 -12.86 11.01
N SER A 39 -2.35 -12.30 11.96
CA SER A 39 -0.94 -11.90 11.76
C SER A 39 0.01 -13.12 11.63
N ALA A 40 -0.37 -14.27 12.18
CA ALA A 40 0.44 -15.50 12.17
C ALA A 40 0.01 -16.50 11.08
N ALA A 41 -1.15 -16.34 10.47
CA ALA A 41 -1.65 -17.26 9.46
C ALA A 41 -1.02 -16.98 8.08
N LYS A 42 -0.69 -18.06 7.37
CA LYS A 42 -0.26 -17.97 5.96
C LYS A 42 -1.38 -17.35 5.13
N PRO A 43 -1.07 -16.36 4.27
CA PRO A 43 -2.10 -15.70 3.46
C PRO A 43 -2.81 -16.70 2.54
N SER A 44 -4.12 -16.55 2.45
CA SER A 44 -4.95 -17.31 1.51
C SER A 44 -4.68 -16.86 0.06
N GLU A 45 -5.05 -17.68 -0.89
CA GLU A 45 -4.94 -17.32 -2.30
C GLU A 45 -5.81 -16.10 -2.64
N THR A 46 -6.99 -15.98 -2.03
CA THR A 46 -7.88 -14.82 -2.20
C THR A 46 -7.21 -13.53 -1.71
N GLU A 47 -6.55 -13.55 -0.55
CA GLU A 47 -5.80 -12.40 -0.05
C GLU A 47 -4.63 -12.03 -0.97
N LEU A 48 -3.91 -13.03 -1.49
CA LEU A 48 -2.80 -12.79 -2.43
C LEU A 48 -3.28 -12.21 -3.77
N ARG A 49 -4.44 -12.64 -4.28
CA ARG A 49 -5.07 -12.06 -5.49
C ARG A 49 -5.53 -10.64 -5.24
N ALA A 50 -6.19 -10.37 -4.12
CA ALA A 50 -6.60 -9.02 -3.71
C ALA A 50 -5.38 -8.09 -3.59
N PHE A 51 -4.32 -8.58 -2.95
CA PHE A 51 -3.05 -7.86 -2.87
C PHE A 51 -2.46 -7.56 -4.26
N ALA A 52 -2.41 -8.54 -5.16
CA ALA A 52 -1.86 -8.36 -6.50
C ALA A 52 -2.61 -7.28 -7.30
N LYS A 53 -3.94 -7.23 -7.19
CA LYS A 53 -4.79 -6.18 -7.80
C LYS A 53 -4.50 -4.82 -7.19
N ALA A 54 -4.53 -4.71 -5.86
CA ALA A 54 -4.23 -3.47 -5.13
C ALA A 54 -2.81 -2.96 -5.45
N TYR A 55 -1.83 -3.86 -5.51
CA TYR A 55 -0.45 -3.53 -5.86
C TYR A 55 -0.32 -3.02 -7.31
N THR A 56 -1.00 -3.65 -8.25
CA THR A 56 -1.00 -3.22 -9.66
C THR A 56 -1.58 -1.82 -9.80
N GLU A 57 -2.70 -1.55 -9.12
CA GLU A 57 -3.33 -0.24 -9.12
C GLU A 57 -2.45 0.81 -8.41
N TYR A 58 -1.84 0.46 -7.28
CA TYR A 58 -0.87 1.33 -6.60
C TYR A 58 0.29 1.72 -7.53
N GLN A 59 0.85 0.78 -8.27
CA GLN A 59 1.93 1.05 -9.23
C GLN A 59 1.45 1.96 -10.38
N ARG A 60 0.20 1.83 -10.82
CA ARG A 60 -0.41 2.70 -11.83
C ARG A 60 -0.55 4.13 -11.31
N ILE A 61 -1.11 4.28 -10.11
CA ILE A 61 -1.27 5.58 -9.45
C ILE A 61 0.10 6.24 -9.26
N ARG A 62 1.08 5.50 -8.79
CA ARG A 62 2.45 6.00 -8.60
C ARG A 62 3.05 6.52 -9.91
N ARG A 63 2.95 5.79 -11.01
CA ARG A 63 3.43 6.23 -12.32
C ARG A 63 2.74 7.49 -12.83
N GLU A 64 1.46 7.66 -12.51
CA GLU A 64 0.70 8.86 -12.88
C GLU A 64 1.09 10.09 -12.06
N TYR A 65 1.26 9.93 -10.75
CA TYR A 65 1.43 11.06 -9.82
C TYR A 65 2.89 11.42 -9.54
N GLU A 66 3.83 10.50 -9.66
CA GLU A 66 5.25 10.75 -9.41
C GLU A 66 5.84 11.86 -10.34
N PRO A 67 5.57 11.87 -11.66
CA PRO A 67 6.01 12.96 -12.51
C PRO A 67 5.38 14.30 -12.13
N LYS A 68 4.11 14.33 -11.74
CA LYS A 68 3.41 15.56 -11.32
C LYS A 68 4.07 16.15 -10.08
N LEU A 69 4.44 15.30 -9.10
CA LEU A 69 5.16 15.71 -7.90
C LEU A 69 6.58 16.23 -8.21
N LYS A 70 7.29 15.59 -9.12
CA LYS A 70 8.65 16.02 -9.53
C LYS A 70 8.65 17.36 -10.26
N ASN A 71 7.57 17.65 -10.99
CA ASN A 71 7.47 18.85 -11.82
C ASN A 71 6.88 20.06 -11.09
N THR A 72 6.37 19.89 -9.86
CA THR A 72 5.86 20.99 -9.06
C THR A 72 6.89 21.46 -8.02
N LYS A 73 7.05 22.76 -7.89
CA LYS A 73 7.90 23.41 -6.87
C LYS A 73 7.07 24.06 -5.77
N ASP A 74 5.77 24.18 -5.98
CA ASP A 74 4.85 24.77 -5.03
C ASP A 74 4.38 23.76 -3.99
N ALA A 75 4.55 24.09 -2.71
CA ALA A 75 4.23 23.20 -1.60
C ALA A 75 2.73 22.90 -1.47
N ALA A 76 1.87 23.88 -1.74
CA ALA A 76 0.41 23.70 -1.68
C ALA A 76 -0.06 22.77 -2.81
N THR A 77 0.46 22.95 -4.01
CA THR A 77 0.18 22.07 -5.16
C THR A 77 0.72 20.67 -4.94
N SER A 78 1.94 20.53 -4.40
CA SER A 78 2.50 19.22 -4.01
C SER A 78 1.61 18.48 -3.03
N LYS A 79 1.13 19.17 -2.00
CA LYS A 79 0.21 18.60 -1.02
C LYS A 79 -1.08 18.13 -1.66
N LYS A 80 -1.68 18.95 -2.52
CA LYS A 80 -2.91 18.58 -3.24
C LYS A 80 -2.72 17.34 -4.10
N ILE A 81 -1.60 17.23 -4.82
CA ILE A 81 -1.26 16.06 -5.64
C ILE A 81 -1.10 14.81 -4.76
N GLN A 82 -0.42 14.93 -3.61
CA GLN A 82 -0.28 13.82 -2.65
C GLN A 82 -1.63 13.37 -2.09
N ASP A 83 -2.49 14.32 -1.68
CA ASP A 83 -3.82 14.01 -1.16
C ASP A 83 -4.69 13.29 -2.21
N GLN A 84 -4.62 13.71 -3.46
CA GLN A 84 -5.30 13.03 -4.57
C GLN A 84 -4.78 11.61 -4.79
N ALA A 85 -3.45 11.41 -4.77
CA ALA A 85 -2.84 10.10 -4.91
C ALA A 85 -3.23 9.18 -3.74
N ASN A 86 -3.18 9.68 -2.50
CA ASN A 86 -3.57 8.93 -1.31
C ASN A 86 -5.05 8.52 -1.34
N THR A 87 -5.93 9.42 -1.77
CA THR A 87 -7.36 9.12 -1.93
C THR A 87 -7.58 8.00 -2.95
N ARG A 88 -6.86 8.01 -4.06
CA ARG A 88 -6.95 6.93 -5.06
C ARG A 88 -6.41 5.60 -4.54
N VAL A 89 -5.30 5.61 -3.79
CA VAL A 89 -4.76 4.41 -3.14
C VAL A 89 -5.76 3.84 -2.13
N ALA A 90 -6.35 4.69 -1.29
CA ALA A 90 -7.36 4.26 -0.33
C ALA A 90 -8.57 3.62 -1.01
N ARG A 91 -9.04 4.18 -2.13
CA ARG A 91 -10.12 3.61 -2.94
C ARG A 91 -9.72 2.26 -3.52
N ALA A 92 -8.53 2.14 -4.10
CA ALA A 92 -8.04 0.89 -4.67
C ALA A 92 -7.96 -0.25 -3.63
N LEU A 93 -7.57 0.07 -2.39
CA LEU A 93 -7.60 -0.88 -1.28
C LEU A 93 -9.03 -1.27 -0.89
N ALA A 94 -9.93 -0.27 -0.78
CA ALA A 94 -11.34 -0.51 -0.44
C ALA A 94 -12.05 -1.40 -1.48
N GLU A 95 -11.76 -1.21 -2.77
CA GLU A 95 -12.29 -2.06 -3.87
C GLU A 95 -11.86 -3.52 -3.74
N GLN A 96 -10.74 -3.78 -3.07
CA GLN A 96 -10.26 -5.14 -2.77
C GLN A 96 -10.64 -5.60 -1.35
N HIS A 97 -11.49 -4.86 -0.65
CA HIS A 97 -11.86 -5.12 0.75
C HIS A 97 -10.64 -5.28 1.67
N MET A 98 -9.59 -4.54 1.41
CA MET A 98 -8.31 -4.61 2.10
C MET A 98 -8.05 -3.31 2.86
N SER A 99 -7.68 -3.43 4.13
CA SER A 99 -7.21 -2.29 4.92
C SER A 99 -5.75 -1.94 4.59
N ALA A 100 -5.33 -0.72 4.93
CA ALA A 100 -3.94 -0.31 4.77
C ALA A 100 -2.97 -1.15 5.61
N ASP A 101 -3.41 -1.61 6.77
CA ASP A 101 -2.61 -2.46 7.65
C ASP A 101 -2.46 -3.88 7.10
N GLU A 102 -3.52 -4.46 6.54
CA GLU A 102 -3.45 -5.75 5.84
C GLU A 102 -2.53 -5.68 4.62
N TYR A 103 -2.64 -4.62 3.83
CA TYR A 103 -1.75 -4.41 2.69
C TYR A 103 -0.29 -4.35 3.14
N ARG A 104 0.01 -3.58 4.19
CA ARG A 104 1.36 -3.46 4.76
C ARG A 104 1.88 -4.78 5.30
N ARG A 105 1.04 -5.52 6.02
CA ARG A 105 1.36 -6.86 6.54
C ARG A 105 1.71 -7.81 5.40
N LEU A 106 0.88 -7.90 4.37
CA LEU A 106 1.11 -8.75 3.20
C LEU A 106 2.37 -8.33 2.45
N PHE A 107 2.58 -7.03 2.26
CA PHE A 107 3.77 -6.50 1.61
C PHE A 107 5.06 -6.93 2.33
N ASN A 108 5.10 -6.82 3.65
CA ASN A 108 6.25 -7.24 4.44
C ASN A 108 6.46 -8.77 4.36
N LEU A 109 5.40 -9.55 4.47
CA LEU A 109 5.47 -11.00 4.41
C LEU A 109 5.96 -11.48 3.04
N ILE A 110 5.45 -10.91 1.95
CA ILE A 110 5.86 -11.23 0.58
C ILE A 110 7.34 -10.87 0.35
N ASN A 111 7.83 -9.80 0.95
CA ASN A 111 9.24 -9.41 0.83
C ASN A 111 10.19 -10.35 1.59
N THR A 112 9.72 -11.01 2.65
CA THR A 112 10.52 -11.91 3.46
C THR A 112 10.40 -13.39 3.05
N ASP A 113 9.34 -13.76 2.33
CA ASP A 113 9.08 -15.12 1.85
C ASP A 113 9.22 -15.20 0.33
N GLU A 114 10.24 -15.92 -0.14
CA GLU A 114 10.53 -16.05 -1.57
C GLU A 114 9.44 -16.79 -2.34
N ALA A 115 8.83 -17.81 -1.75
CA ALA A 115 7.77 -18.60 -2.38
C ALA A 115 6.51 -17.74 -2.57
N LEU A 116 6.13 -16.96 -1.56
CA LEU A 116 5.03 -16.00 -1.65
C LEU A 116 5.32 -14.91 -2.67
N ARG A 117 6.54 -14.39 -2.70
CA ARG A 117 6.96 -13.38 -3.68
C ARG A 117 6.83 -13.88 -5.11
N LYS A 118 7.31 -15.09 -5.43
CA LYS A 118 7.15 -15.71 -6.75
C LYS A 118 5.69 -15.86 -7.13
N LYS A 119 4.85 -16.34 -6.22
CA LYS A 119 3.41 -16.48 -6.44
C LYS A 119 2.74 -15.15 -6.72
N VAL A 120 3.02 -14.13 -5.92
CA VAL A 120 2.44 -12.78 -6.10
C VAL A 120 2.91 -12.13 -7.39
N LEU A 121 4.17 -12.27 -7.77
CA LEU A 121 4.67 -11.74 -9.05
C LEU A 121 3.95 -12.36 -10.24
N ALA A 122 3.63 -13.64 -10.20
CA ALA A 122 2.83 -14.30 -11.23
C ALA A 122 1.40 -13.73 -11.28
N LEU A 123 0.76 -13.51 -10.12
CA LEU A 123 -0.57 -12.89 -10.04
C LEU A 123 -0.56 -11.44 -10.54
N VAL A 124 0.45 -10.64 -10.19
CA VAL A 124 0.62 -9.28 -10.70
C VAL A 124 0.79 -9.26 -12.22
N ALA A 125 1.57 -10.20 -12.78
CA ALA A 125 1.73 -10.32 -14.22
C ALA A 125 0.41 -10.70 -14.91
N GLU A 126 -0.42 -11.53 -14.28
CA GLU A 126 -1.76 -11.87 -14.76
C GLU A 126 -2.68 -10.63 -14.75
N GLU A 127 -2.73 -9.87 -13.67
CA GLU A 127 -3.56 -8.67 -13.57
C GLU A 127 -3.15 -7.59 -14.60
N ARG A 128 -1.86 -7.41 -14.83
CA ARG A 128 -1.37 -6.47 -15.86
C ARG A 128 -1.78 -6.84 -17.28
N ARG A 129 -2.03 -8.11 -17.56
CA ARG A 129 -2.50 -8.56 -18.88
C ARG A 129 -3.99 -8.30 -19.09
N LYS A 130 -4.75 -8.11 -18.00
CA LYS A 130 -6.19 -7.83 -18.03
C LYS A 130 -6.51 -6.33 -18.09
N SER A 131 -5.53 -5.47 -17.76
CA SER A 131 -5.66 -4.01 -17.74
C SER A 131 -5.23 -3.39 -19.06
#